data_90d17db92e9eab6cc55f44c81f10b396
#
_entry.id   90d17db92e9eab6cc55f44c81f10b396
#
_cell.length_a   1.000
_cell.length_b   1.000
_cell.length_c   1.000
_cell.angle_alpha   90.00
_cell.angle_beta   90.00
_cell.angle_gamma   90.00
#
_symmetry.space_group_name_H-M   'P 1'
#
loop_
_entity.id
_entity.type
_entity.pdbx_description
1 polymer ?
#
loop_
_entity_poly.entity_id
_entity_poly.type
_entity_poly.pdbx_seq_one_letter_code
_entity_poly.pdbx_strand_id
1 'polypeptide(L)'
;RQRQMCIRDSMNILGNGVALDCENLLKEIDTVRQGGVDITPENLLVSERASLLLPWHRELDALEEQRLKDKKYGSTKQGIAPFYSDKYQKKTVMAGELLHPQHLKEHLADLLEWKNLTLQKVYGAKGYTLEELLNWVDTYCEAVKPYITNTTAFLRDAQKAGKSILFEAQLGALRDLDYGIYPYTTSSNAVAAYAPVGSGLPTAKLDEVVGVVKAYSCLLYTS
;
A
#
# COMPACT_ATOMS: atom_id res chain seq x y z
N ARG A 1 19.99 -11.81 1.53
CA ARG A 1 20.87 -11.97 0.34
C ARG A 1 20.09 -12.34 -0.94
N GLN A 2 19.10 -13.21 -0.91
CA GLN A 2 18.29 -13.56 -2.11
C GLN A 2 17.42 -12.39 -2.60
N ARG A 3 16.79 -11.60 -1.72
CA ARG A 3 16.07 -10.37 -2.12
C ARG A 3 16.96 -9.37 -2.85
N GLN A 4 18.23 -9.21 -2.43
CA GLN A 4 19.17 -8.31 -3.07
C GLN A 4 19.56 -8.77 -4.48
N MET A 5 19.63 -10.07 -4.75
CA MET A 5 19.91 -10.61 -6.08
C MET A 5 18.73 -10.36 -7.05
N CYS A 6 17.48 -10.58 -6.61
CA CYS A 6 16.30 -10.31 -7.43
C CYS A 6 16.15 -8.83 -7.80
N ILE A 7 16.45 -7.91 -6.88
CA ILE A 7 16.33 -6.46 -7.12
C ILE A 7 17.35 -5.97 -8.17
N ARG A 8 18.54 -6.56 -8.26
CA ARG A 8 19.57 -6.11 -9.22
C ARG A 8 19.25 -6.41 -10.68
N ASP A 9 18.64 -7.56 -10.93
CA ASP A 9 18.54 -8.13 -12.28
C ASP A 9 17.10 -8.16 -12.81
N SER A 10 16.14 -7.62 -12.06
CA SER A 10 14.72 -7.61 -12.41
C SER A 10 14.09 -6.24 -12.25
N MET A 11 13.06 -5.98 -13.04
CA MET A 11 12.16 -4.84 -12.84
C MET A 11 11.25 -5.13 -11.65
N ASN A 12 11.24 -4.26 -10.65
CA ASN A 12 10.39 -4.34 -9.47
C ASN A 12 9.18 -3.43 -9.65
N ILE A 13 7.98 -3.92 -9.33
CA ILE A 13 6.75 -3.19 -9.60
C ILE A 13 5.86 -3.19 -8.36
N LEU A 14 5.50 -2.01 -7.89
CA LEU A 14 4.43 -1.81 -6.93
C LEU A 14 3.12 -1.64 -7.70
N GLY A 15 2.28 -2.68 -7.67
CA GLY A 15 1.06 -2.77 -8.49
C GLY A 15 -0.12 -1.96 -7.96
N ASN A 16 -1.24 -2.04 -8.68
CA ASN A 16 -2.47 -1.27 -8.41
C ASN A 16 -3.07 -1.52 -7.02
N GLY A 17 -2.86 -2.73 -6.47
CA GLY A 17 -3.40 -3.14 -5.17
C GLY A 17 -2.62 -2.65 -3.96
N VAL A 18 -1.44 -2.07 -4.16
CA VAL A 18 -0.56 -1.65 -3.08
C VAL A 18 -1.13 -0.44 -2.34
N ALA A 19 -1.03 -0.47 -1.01
CA ALA A 19 -1.18 0.71 -0.16
C ALA A 19 0.17 1.45 -0.19
N LEU A 20 0.25 2.52 -0.96
CA LEU A 20 1.50 3.24 -1.19
C LEU A 20 1.79 4.20 -0.05
N ASP A 21 2.71 3.84 0.80
CA ASP A 21 3.26 4.68 1.86
C ASP A 21 4.55 5.32 1.35
N CYS A 22 4.48 6.57 0.91
CA CYS A 22 5.62 7.29 0.33
C CYS A 22 6.78 7.41 1.32
N GLU A 23 6.49 7.72 2.59
CA GLU A 23 7.52 7.86 3.62
C GLU A 23 8.28 6.55 3.84
N ASN A 24 7.56 5.42 3.98
CA ASN A 24 8.20 4.13 4.16
C ASN A 24 8.92 3.66 2.90
N LEU A 25 8.35 3.91 1.71
CA LEU A 25 9.02 3.58 0.45
C LEU A 25 10.38 4.27 0.32
N LEU A 26 10.48 5.56 0.66
CA LEU A 26 11.76 6.28 0.62
C LEU A 26 12.77 5.68 1.60
N LYS A 27 12.34 5.33 2.81
CA LYS A 27 13.21 4.66 3.81
C LYS A 27 13.69 3.29 3.32
N GLU A 28 12.83 2.53 2.66
CA GLU A 28 13.19 1.25 2.07
C GLU A 28 14.16 1.41 0.91
N ILE A 29 13.94 2.37 0.02
CA ILE A 29 14.86 2.72 -1.07
C ILE A 29 16.24 3.05 -0.51
N ASP A 30 16.31 3.89 0.51
CA ASP A 30 17.58 4.28 1.14
C ASP A 30 18.27 3.08 1.81
N THR A 31 17.51 2.21 2.46
CA THR A 31 18.04 0.98 3.07
C THR A 31 18.64 0.05 2.01
N VAL A 32 17.98 -0.10 0.87
CA VAL A 32 18.45 -0.94 -0.23
C VAL A 32 19.70 -0.33 -0.89
N ARG A 33 19.72 1.00 -1.07
CA ARG A 33 20.90 1.73 -1.57
C ARG A 33 22.11 1.59 -0.66
N GLN A 34 21.92 1.70 0.67
CA GLN A 34 22.98 1.43 1.64
C GLN A 34 23.48 -0.01 1.57
N GLY A 35 22.63 -0.95 1.17
CA GLY A 35 23.01 -2.35 0.86
C GLY A 35 23.76 -2.53 -0.46
N GLY A 36 24.07 -1.44 -1.19
CA GLY A 36 24.84 -1.45 -2.42
C GLY A 36 24.04 -1.78 -3.68
N VAL A 37 22.72 -1.57 -3.66
CA VAL A 37 21.85 -1.69 -4.83
C VAL A 37 21.29 -0.32 -5.17
N ASP A 38 21.59 0.17 -6.36
CA ASP A 38 21.02 1.44 -6.83
C ASP A 38 19.56 1.22 -7.26
N ILE A 39 18.67 2.07 -6.74
CA ILE A 39 17.24 2.06 -7.06
C ILE A 39 16.91 3.29 -7.90
N THR A 40 16.49 3.03 -9.11
CA THR A 40 16.14 4.04 -10.11
C THR A 40 14.81 3.68 -10.80
N PRO A 41 14.20 4.60 -11.58
CA PRO A 41 13.04 4.26 -12.41
C PRO A 41 13.29 3.16 -13.45
N GLU A 42 14.54 2.77 -13.66
CA GLU A 42 14.92 1.69 -14.58
C GLU A 42 14.77 0.30 -13.95
N ASN A 43 14.67 0.22 -12.61
CA ASN A 43 14.51 -1.05 -11.87
C ASN A 43 13.40 -1.05 -10.82
N LEU A 44 12.73 0.09 -10.60
CA LEU A 44 11.55 0.19 -9.74
C LEU A 44 10.47 1.03 -10.43
N LEU A 45 9.26 0.49 -10.53
CA LEU A 45 8.08 1.21 -11.02
C LEU A 45 6.96 1.18 -9.97
N VAL A 46 6.22 2.28 -9.91
CA VAL A 46 5.04 2.42 -9.06
C VAL A 46 3.83 2.65 -9.94
N SER A 47 2.77 1.87 -9.72
CA SER A 47 1.53 2.04 -10.47
C SER A 47 0.91 3.41 -10.22
N GLU A 48 0.57 4.11 -11.30
CA GLU A 48 -0.27 5.32 -11.24
C GLU A 48 -1.62 5.08 -10.54
N ARG A 49 -2.07 3.81 -10.49
CA ARG A 49 -3.31 3.37 -9.84
C ARG A 49 -3.13 2.87 -8.41
N ALA A 50 -1.90 2.80 -7.88
CA ALA A 50 -1.69 2.57 -6.47
C ALA A 50 -2.29 3.72 -5.66
N SER A 51 -2.93 3.40 -4.54
CA SER A 51 -3.54 4.44 -3.70
C SER A 51 -2.57 4.87 -2.60
N LEU A 52 -2.56 6.17 -2.28
CA LEU A 52 -1.68 6.73 -1.24
C LEU A 52 -2.21 6.40 0.15
N LEU A 53 -1.33 5.91 1.01
CA LEU A 53 -1.57 5.84 2.44
C LEU A 53 -1.22 7.21 3.05
N LEU A 54 -2.25 7.98 3.38
CA LEU A 54 -2.13 9.35 3.88
C LEU A 54 -2.01 9.39 5.41
N PRO A 55 -1.50 10.47 6.02
CA PRO A 55 -1.25 10.56 7.46
C PRO A 55 -2.43 10.18 8.33
N TRP A 56 -3.63 10.61 7.96
CA TRP A 56 -4.85 10.32 8.71
C TRP A 56 -5.20 8.82 8.81
N HIS A 57 -4.71 7.97 7.89
CA HIS A 57 -5.00 6.54 7.98
C HIS A 57 -4.34 5.91 9.20
N ARG A 58 -3.09 6.27 9.49
CA ARG A 58 -2.38 5.79 10.69
C ARG A 58 -3.03 6.33 11.97
N GLU A 59 -3.43 7.60 11.95
CA GLU A 59 -4.11 8.21 13.09
C GLU A 59 -5.46 7.56 13.36
N LEU A 60 -6.30 7.35 12.34
CA LEU A 60 -7.58 6.67 12.47
C LEU A 60 -7.45 5.23 12.99
N ASP A 61 -6.45 4.49 12.52
CA ASP A 61 -6.16 3.14 12.99
C ASP A 61 -5.78 3.12 14.48
N ALA A 62 -4.95 4.06 14.89
CA ALA A 62 -4.58 4.20 16.31
C ALA A 62 -5.75 4.63 17.20
N LEU A 63 -6.56 5.58 16.74
CA LEU A 63 -7.75 6.07 17.46
C LEU A 63 -8.81 4.97 17.61
N GLU A 64 -9.03 4.16 16.57
CA GLU A 64 -9.98 3.04 16.64
C GLU A 64 -9.51 1.96 17.64
N GLU A 65 -8.24 1.58 17.59
CA GLU A 65 -7.66 0.66 18.56
C GLU A 65 -7.80 1.20 20.01
N GLN A 66 -7.60 2.51 20.19
CA GLN A 66 -7.80 3.14 21.49
C GLN A 66 -9.27 3.10 21.93
N ARG A 67 -10.22 3.38 21.02
CA ARG A 67 -11.66 3.35 21.27
C ARG A 67 -12.16 1.96 21.67
N LEU A 68 -11.61 0.91 21.06
CA LEU A 68 -12.01 -0.48 21.30
C LEU A 68 -11.62 -1.01 22.70
N LYS A 69 -10.67 -0.37 23.39
CA LYS A 69 -10.19 -0.78 24.74
C LYS A 69 -9.85 -2.27 24.79
N ASP A 70 -10.60 -3.04 25.57
CA ASP A 70 -10.38 -4.49 25.76
C ASP A 70 -10.81 -5.34 24.56
N LYS A 71 -11.51 -4.74 23.58
CA LYS A 71 -11.96 -5.41 22.35
C LYS A 71 -11.04 -5.14 21.15
N LYS A 72 -9.80 -4.76 21.40
CA LYS A 72 -8.80 -4.48 20.36
C LYS A 72 -8.60 -5.67 19.43
N TYR A 73 -8.46 -5.41 18.15
CA TYR A 73 -8.08 -6.41 17.16
C TYR A 73 -6.57 -6.66 17.11
N GLY A 74 -5.77 -5.84 17.77
CA GLY A 74 -4.31 -5.90 17.72
C GLY A 74 -3.76 -5.34 16.41
N SER A 75 -4.30 -4.22 15.94
CA SER A 75 -3.78 -3.53 14.75
C SER A 75 -2.32 -3.13 14.93
N THR A 76 -1.57 -3.20 13.85
CA THR A 76 -0.19 -2.68 13.80
C THR A 76 -0.12 -1.15 13.79
N LYS A 77 -1.28 -0.47 13.75
CA LYS A 77 -1.42 0.99 13.66
C LYS A 77 -0.73 1.59 12.42
N GLN A 78 -0.64 0.79 11.37
CA GLN A 78 -0.08 1.24 10.09
C GLN A 78 -1.14 1.83 9.15
N GLY A 79 -2.38 1.93 9.58
CA GLY A 79 -3.46 2.57 8.82
C GLY A 79 -4.09 1.71 7.72
N ILE A 80 -3.85 0.40 7.71
CA ILE A 80 -4.30 -0.48 6.62
C ILE A 80 -5.83 -0.60 6.57
N ALA A 81 -6.50 -0.77 7.70
CA ALA A 81 -7.96 -0.89 7.73
C ALA A 81 -8.66 0.41 7.27
N PRO A 82 -8.34 1.60 7.81
CA PRO A 82 -8.88 2.85 7.30
C PRO A 82 -8.54 3.12 5.83
N PHE A 83 -7.32 2.76 5.39
CA PHE A 83 -6.90 2.92 4.00
C PHE A 83 -7.78 2.10 3.03
N TYR A 84 -7.98 0.81 3.27
CA TYR A 84 -8.82 0.00 2.40
C TYR A 84 -10.30 0.39 2.50
N SER A 85 -10.78 0.82 3.67
CA SER A 85 -12.10 1.41 3.81
C SER A 85 -12.28 2.58 2.85
N ASP A 86 -11.34 3.51 2.84
CA ASP A 86 -11.36 4.67 1.96
C ASP A 86 -11.28 4.29 0.47
N LYS A 87 -10.43 3.34 0.15
CA LYS A 87 -10.29 2.85 -1.22
C LYS A 87 -11.61 2.33 -1.78
N TYR A 88 -12.33 1.51 -1.01
CA TYR A 88 -13.63 0.98 -1.43
C TYR A 88 -14.76 2.01 -1.37
N GLN A 89 -14.66 3.02 -0.50
CA GLN A 89 -15.55 4.19 -0.52
C GLN A 89 -15.22 5.20 -1.62
N LYS A 90 -14.16 4.99 -2.40
CA LYS A 90 -13.67 5.91 -3.45
C LYS A 90 -13.25 7.27 -2.88
N LYS A 91 -12.66 7.25 -1.70
CA LYS A 91 -12.17 8.42 -0.95
C LYS A 91 -10.66 8.34 -0.74
N THR A 92 -9.92 8.03 -1.80
CA THR A 92 -8.48 7.87 -1.78
C THR A 92 -7.83 8.65 -2.91
N VAL A 93 -6.59 9.03 -2.73
CA VAL A 93 -5.75 9.65 -3.77
C VAL A 93 -4.96 8.56 -4.46
N MET A 94 -4.96 8.55 -5.79
CA MET A 94 -4.12 7.65 -6.59
C MET A 94 -2.74 8.26 -6.79
N ALA A 95 -1.70 7.42 -6.91
CA ALA A 95 -0.33 7.88 -7.12
C ALA A 95 -0.18 8.75 -8.38
N GLY A 96 -0.92 8.45 -9.45
CA GLY A 96 -0.94 9.26 -10.66
C GLY A 96 -1.36 10.71 -10.45
N GLU A 97 -2.15 11.01 -9.42
CA GLU A 97 -2.56 12.38 -9.11
C GLU A 97 -1.39 13.25 -8.62
N LEU A 98 -0.32 12.63 -8.10
CA LEU A 98 0.91 13.34 -7.74
C LEU A 98 1.56 14.06 -8.94
N LEU A 99 1.29 13.60 -10.16
CA LEU A 99 1.77 14.21 -11.39
C LEU A 99 0.93 15.42 -11.84
N HIS A 100 -0.19 15.70 -11.14
CA HIS A 100 -1.15 16.75 -11.45
C HIS A 100 -1.43 17.61 -10.20
N PRO A 101 -0.51 18.52 -9.81
CA PRO A 101 -0.56 19.21 -8.51
C PRO A 101 -1.84 19.99 -8.24
N GLN A 102 -2.41 20.64 -9.27
CA GLN A 102 -3.64 21.41 -9.08
C GLN A 102 -4.83 20.50 -8.80
N HIS A 103 -4.99 19.42 -9.55
CA HIS A 103 -6.03 18.41 -9.33
C HIS A 103 -5.88 17.74 -7.96
N LEU A 104 -4.66 17.37 -7.60
CA LEU A 104 -4.34 16.79 -6.31
C LEU A 104 -4.76 17.71 -5.15
N LYS A 105 -4.45 19.00 -5.24
CA LYS A 105 -4.80 19.99 -4.21
C LYS A 105 -6.32 20.08 -4.01
N GLU A 106 -7.08 20.17 -5.10
CA GLU A 106 -8.54 20.24 -5.08
C GLU A 106 -9.12 18.96 -4.49
N HIS A 107 -8.68 17.79 -4.94
CA HIS A 107 -9.13 16.50 -4.43
C HIS A 107 -8.79 16.29 -2.95
N LEU A 108 -7.58 16.68 -2.51
CA LEU A 108 -7.21 16.63 -1.09
C LEU A 108 -8.11 17.52 -0.22
N ALA A 109 -8.48 18.70 -0.70
CA ALA A 109 -9.39 19.59 0.02
C ALA A 109 -10.78 18.95 0.23
N ASP A 110 -11.32 18.33 -0.81
CA ASP A 110 -12.62 17.63 -0.74
C ASP A 110 -12.57 16.43 0.21
N LEU A 111 -11.52 15.63 0.14
CA LEU A 111 -11.33 14.48 1.02
C LEU A 111 -11.14 14.91 2.47
N LEU A 112 -10.44 16.01 2.69
CA LEU A 112 -10.11 16.53 4.01
C LEU A 112 -11.35 16.96 4.79
N GLU A 113 -12.34 17.56 4.13
CA GLU A 113 -13.61 17.92 4.76
C GLU A 113 -14.24 16.69 5.43
N TRP A 114 -14.39 15.61 4.68
CA TRP A 114 -14.94 14.36 5.19
C TRP A 114 -14.07 13.72 6.29
N LYS A 115 -12.76 13.74 6.14
CA LYS A 115 -11.84 13.15 7.12
C LYS A 115 -11.85 13.91 8.43
N ASN A 116 -11.88 15.23 8.38
CA ASN A 116 -11.96 16.05 9.57
C ASN A 116 -13.29 15.86 10.31
N LEU A 117 -14.41 15.67 9.60
CA LEU A 117 -15.66 15.29 10.25
C LEU A 117 -15.49 13.99 11.06
N THR A 118 -14.87 12.98 10.50
CA THR A 118 -14.61 11.71 11.20
C THR A 118 -13.66 11.89 12.38
N LEU A 119 -12.51 12.52 12.16
CA LEU A 119 -11.52 12.74 13.20
C LEU A 119 -12.07 13.56 14.37
N GLN A 120 -12.74 14.66 14.07
CA GLN A 120 -13.21 15.60 15.09
C GLN A 120 -14.49 15.13 15.78
N LYS A 121 -15.49 14.65 15.03
CA LYS A 121 -16.80 14.32 15.58
C LYS A 121 -16.91 12.93 16.15
N VAL A 122 -16.20 11.96 15.58
CA VAL A 122 -16.22 10.58 16.08
C VAL A 122 -15.14 10.35 17.14
N TYR A 123 -13.92 10.86 16.90
CA TYR A 123 -12.78 10.57 17.77
C TYR A 123 -12.36 11.75 18.66
N GLY A 124 -12.84 12.97 18.44
CA GLY A 124 -12.43 14.16 19.18
C GLY A 124 -10.99 14.59 18.90
N ALA A 125 -10.41 14.15 17.78
CA ALA A 125 -9.06 14.51 17.37
C ALA A 125 -9.02 15.91 16.72
N LYS A 126 -7.83 16.48 16.59
CA LYS A 126 -7.64 17.82 15.99
C LYS A 126 -8.05 17.86 14.50
N GLY A 127 -7.77 16.80 13.75
CA GLY A 127 -7.84 16.80 12.29
C GLY A 127 -6.63 17.47 11.64
N TYR A 128 -6.70 17.65 10.31
CA TYR A 128 -5.62 18.20 9.48
C TYR A 128 -6.05 19.48 8.78
N THR A 129 -5.08 20.32 8.43
CA THR A 129 -5.24 21.41 7.47
C THR A 129 -4.78 20.97 6.08
N LEU A 130 -5.25 21.65 5.04
CA LEU A 130 -4.80 21.38 3.68
C LEU A 130 -3.29 21.66 3.53
N GLU A 131 -2.80 22.70 4.20
CA GLU A 131 -1.37 23.04 4.22
C GLU A 131 -0.51 21.94 4.82
N GLU A 132 -0.92 21.36 5.97
CA GLU A 132 -0.23 20.22 6.59
C GLU A 132 -0.14 19.03 5.63
N LEU A 133 -1.20 18.75 4.86
CA LEU A 133 -1.20 17.65 3.88
C LEU A 133 -0.33 17.95 2.65
N LEU A 134 -0.38 19.17 2.13
CA LEU A 134 0.46 19.57 1.00
C LEU A 134 1.95 19.54 1.39
N ASN A 135 2.30 20.02 2.58
CA ASN A 135 3.66 19.91 3.10
C ASN A 135 4.13 18.45 3.26
N TRP A 136 3.22 17.55 3.67
CA TRP A 136 3.51 16.12 3.72
C TRP A 136 3.76 15.55 2.32
N VAL A 137 2.94 15.92 1.32
CA VAL A 137 3.13 15.53 -0.08
C VAL A 137 4.48 16.02 -0.60
N ASP A 138 4.80 17.28 -0.39
CA ASP A 138 6.08 17.87 -0.84
C ASP A 138 7.28 17.18 -0.17
N THR A 139 7.14 16.82 1.11
CA THR A 139 8.23 16.19 1.86
C THR A 139 8.49 14.74 1.42
N TYR A 140 7.43 13.95 1.20
CA TYR A 140 7.56 12.50 1.03
C TYR A 140 7.17 11.98 -0.34
N CYS A 141 6.33 12.69 -1.10
CA CYS A 141 5.83 12.15 -2.36
C CYS A 141 6.58 12.69 -3.59
N GLU A 142 7.26 13.84 -3.50
CA GLU A 142 8.01 14.40 -4.63
C GLU A 142 9.07 13.43 -5.17
N ALA A 143 9.84 12.81 -4.28
CA ALA A 143 10.87 11.85 -4.66
C ALA A 143 10.32 10.53 -5.21
N VAL A 144 9.02 10.26 -5.07
CA VAL A 144 8.36 9.06 -5.60
C VAL A 144 7.86 9.27 -7.02
N LYS A 145 7.60 10.52 -7.44
CA LYS A 145 7.06 10.86 -8.76
C LYS A 145 7.80 10.23 -9.96
N PRO A 146 9.14 10.20 -9.98
CA PRO A 146 9.87 9.61 -11.10
C PRO A 146 9.59 8.13 -11.35
N TYR A 147 9.12 7.40 -10.34
CA TYR A 147 8.81 5.97 -10.43
C TYR A 147 7.39 5.69 -10.92
N ILE A 148 6.52 6.72 -10.94
CA ILE A 148 5.09 6.55 -11.25
C ILE A 148 4.87 6.41 -12.74
N THR A 149 4.19 5.32 -13.12
CA THR A 149 3.89 5.03 -14.53
C THR A 149 2.68 4.08 -14.68
N ASN A 150 2.27 3.85 -15.91
CA ASN A 150 1.26 2.83 -16.26
C ASN A 150 1.85 1.42 -16.20
N THR A 151 1.96 0.87 -15.01
CA THR A 151 2.51 -0.48 -14.78
C THR A 151 1.67 -1.59 -15.42
N THR A 152 0.36 -1.38 -15.60
CA THR A 152 -0.50 -2.35 -16.29
C THR A 152 -0.09 -2.53 -17.75
N ALA A 153 0.22 -1.44 -18.45
CA ALA A 153 0.72 -1.51 -19.82
C ALA A 153 2.08 -2.20 -19.88
N PHE A 154 3.00 -1.82 -18.98
CA PHE A 154 4.33 -2.43 -18.88
C PHE A 154 4.26 -3.96 -18.66
N LEU A 155 3.47 -4.39 -17.67
CA LEU A 155 3.32 -5.81 -17.33
C LEU A 155 2.67 -6.61 -18.47
N ARG A 156 1.67 -6.03 -19.13
CA ARG A 156 1.04 -6.66 -20.30
C ARG A 156 2.01 -6.87 -21.45
N ASP A 157 2.89 -5.89 -21.70
CA ASP A 157 3.89 -5.99 -22.76
C ASP A 157 5.00 -6.98 -22.38
N ALA A 158 5.40 -7.03 -21.11
CA ALA A 158 6.31 -8.05 -20.59
C ALA A 158 5.73 -9.47 -20.74
N GLN A 159 4.44 -9.66 -20.42
CA GLN A 159 3.74 -10.92 -20.60
C GLN A 159 3.70 -11.36 -22.08
N LYS A 160 3.37 -10.43 -23.00
CA LYS A 160 3.38 -10.69 -24.44
C LYS A 160 4.77 -11.05 -24.96
N ALA A 161 5.81 -10.47 -24.37
CA ALA A 161 7.22 -10.79 -24.68
C ALA A 161 7.70 -12.10 -24.05
N GLY A 162 6.85 -12.87 -23.38
CA GLY A 162 7.18 -14.14 -22.75
C GLY A 162 8.09 -14.01 -21.53
N LYS A 163 8.11 -12.87 -20.87
CA LYS A 163 8.90 -12.68 -19.64
C LYS A 163 8.27 -13.42 -18.46
N SER A 164 9.10 -13.98 -17.59
CA SER A 164 8.67 -14.54 -16.32
C SER A 164 8.28 -13.42 -15.36
N ILE A 165 7.13 -13.57 -14.72
CA ILE A 165 6.59 -12.59 -13.76
C ILE A 165 6.41 -13.30 -12.43
N LEU A 166 7.08 -12.79 -11.39
CA LEU A 166 6.89 -13.24 -10.01
C LEU A 166 5.94 -12.29 -9.30
N PHE A 167 4.84 -12.82 -8.78
CA PHE A 167 3.94 -12.10 -7.90
C PHE A 167 4.33 -12.39 -6.45
N GLU A 168 4.59 -11.35 -5.67
CA GLU A 168 4.81 -11.46 -4.22
C GLU A 168 3.56 -10.93 -3.51
N ALA A 169 2.83 -11.81 -2.84
CA ALA A 169 1.75 -11.46 -1.92
C ALA A 169 2.27 -11.57 -0.48
N GLN A 170 1.58 -10.91 0.44
CA GLN A 170 1.98 -10.89 1.86
C GLN A 170 0.89 -11.49 2.75
N LEU A 171 1.23 -11.78 4.00
CA LEU A 171 0.38 -12.17 5.13
C LEU A 171 -0.23 -13.58 5.05
N GLY A 172 -0.47 -14.14 3.87
CA GLY A 172 -0.97 -15.49 3.68
C GLY A 172 -2.47 -15.68 3.96
N ALA A 173 -2.99 -16.85 3.60
CA ALA A 173 -4.43 -17.17 3.56
C ALA A 173 -5.14 -17.01 4.92
N LEU A 174 -4.50 -17.32 6.05
CA LEU A 174 -5.10 -17.18 7.37
C LEU A 174 -5.44 -15.73 7.76
N ARG A 175 -4.81 -14.77 7.08
CA ARG A 175 -5.05 -13.34 7.29
C ARG A 175 -5.83 -12.67 6.18
N ASP A 176 -6.23 -13.41 5.17
CA ASP A 176 -7.08 -12.90 4.10
C ASP A 176 -8.42 -12.41 4.64
N LEU A 177 -8.94 -11.31 4.08
CA LEU A 177 -10.18 -10.70 4.54
C LEU A 177 -11.37 -11.66 4.40
N ASP A 178 -11.44 -12.41 3.29
CA ASP A 178 -12.58 -13.25 2.95
C ASP A 178 -12.42 -14.70 3.41
N TYR A 179 -11.16 -15.20 3.43
CA TYR A 179 -10.86 -16.62 3.71
C TYR A 179 -10.11 -16.85 5.03
N GLY A 180 -9.71 -15.77 5.70
CA GLY A 180 -8.93 -15.82 6.93
C GLY A 180 -9.77 -15.99 8.19
N ILE A 181 -9.12 -15.86 9.34
CA ILE A 181 -9.73 -15.98 10.68
C ILE A 181 -10.38 -14.66 11.09
N TYR A 182 -11.50 -14.32 10.48
CA TYR A 182 -12.22 -13.09 10.77
C TYR A 182 -12.67 -13.02 12.26
N PRO A 183 -12.54 -11.87 12.95
CA PRO A 183 -12.11 -10.56 12.48
C PRO A 183 -10.59 -10.32 12.61
N TYR A 184 -9.79 -11.31 12.93
CA TYR A 184 -8.34 -11.19 13.12
C TYR A 184 -7.57 -11.28 11.78
N THR A 185 -8.15 -10.71 10.74
CA THR A 185 -7.61 -10.65 9.37
C THR A 185 -6.91 -9.32 9.10
N THR A 186 -6.23 -9.22 7.97
CA THR A 186 -5.93 -7.91 7.35
C THR A 186 -7.16 -7.42 6.59
N SER A 187 -7.21 -6.14 6.28
CA SER A 187 -8.32 -5.55 5.50
C SER A 187 -8.10 -5.66 3.99
N SER A 188 -7.32 -6.65 3.56
CA SER A 188 -6.99 -6.88 2.15
C SER A 188 -7.01 -8.38 1.81
N ASN A 189 -7.06 -8.68 0.51
CA ASN A 189 -6.97 -10.05 0.03
C ASN A 189 -5.49 -10.46 -0.07
N ALA A 190 -5.13 -11.51 0.68
CA ALA A 190 -3.78 -12.05 0.78
C ALA A 190 -3.61 -13.40 0.07
N VAL A 191 -4.68 -13.97 -0.48
CA VAL A 191 -4.63 -15.21 -1.24
C VAL A 191 -3.99 -15.01 -2.62
N ALA A 192 -3.25 -16.01 -3.12
CA ALA A 192 -2.52 -15.92 -4.36
C ALA A 192 -3.40 -15.54 -5.57
N ALA A 193 -4.65 -15.96 -5.59
CA ALA A 193 -5.60 -15.63 -6.64
C ALA A 193 -5.83 -14.11 -6.84
N TYR A 194 -5.58 -13.29 -5.81
CA TYR A 194 -5.69 -11.84 -5.91
C TYR A 194 -4.44 -11.19 -6.53
N ALA A 195 -3.30 -11.86 -6.54
CA ALA A 195 -2.04 -11.29 -7.02
C ALA A 195 -2.10 -10.75 -8.46
N PRO A 196 -2.70 -11.45 -9.45
CA PRO A 196 -2.90 -10.91 -10.78
C PRO A 196 -3.76 -9.64 -10.79
N VAL A 197 -4.83 -9.60 -9.99
CA VAL A 197 -5.71 -8.43 -9.89
C VAL A 197 -4.96 -7.25 -9.25
N GLY A 198 -4.29 -7.50 -8.13
CA GLY A 198 -3.53 -6.48 -7.40
C GLY A 198 -2.33 -5.93 -8.17
N SER A 199 -1.75 -6.71 -9.08
CA SER A 199 -0.65 -6.25 -9.93
C SER A 199 -1.11 -5.41 -11.13
N GLY A 200 -2.37 -5.57 -11.56
CA GLY A 200 -2.90 -4.95 -12.79
C GLY A 200 -2.94 -5.88 -14.01
N LEU A 201 -2.73 -7.19 -13.80
CA LEU A 201 -2.87 -8.24 -14.82
C LEU A 201 -4.00 -9.21 -14.47
N PRO A 202 -5.27 -8.80 -14.41
CA PRO A 202 -6.37 -9.61 -13.86
C PRO A 202 -6.64 -10.91 -14.63
N THR A 203 -6.15 -11.01 -15.86
CA THR A 203 -6.31 -12.21 -16.71
C THR A 203 -5.09 -13.12 -16.72
N ALA A 204 -4.03 -12.79 -15.98
CA ALA A 204 -2.85 -13.64 -15.89
C ALA A 204 -3.19 -14.95 -15.17
N LYS A 205 -2.74 -16.06 -15.75
CA LYS A 205 -2.78 -17.37 -15.12
C LYS A 205 -1.53 -17.55 -14.28
N LEU A 206 -1.68 -18.15 -13.10
CA LEU A 206 -0.57 -18.55 -12.26
C LEU A 206 -0.15 -19.95 -12.67
N ASP A 207 1.09 -20.11 -13.12
CA ASP A 207 1.64 -21.41 -13.47
C ASP A 207 1.98 -22.22 -12.22
N GLU A 208 2.46 -21.53 -11.18
CA GLU A 208 2.82 -22.14 -9.91
C GLU A 208 2.48 -21.20 -8.73
N VAL A 209 2.10 -21.77 -7.61
CA VAL A 209 1.86 -21.05 -6.37
C VAL A 209 2.73 -21.67 -5.27
N VAL A 210 3.66 -20.86 -4.74
CA VAL A 210 4.55 -21.25 -3.65
C VAL A 210 4.10 -20.65 -2.33
N GLY A 211 3.75 -21.50 -1.37
CA GLY A 211 3.41 -21.09 -0.01
C GLY A 211 4.67 -21.03 0.89
N VAL A 212 4.90 -19.89 1.52
CA VAL A 212 5.94 -19.75 2.55
C VAL A 212 5.30 -19.77 3.93
N VAL A 213 5.65 -20.75 4.75
CA VAL A 213 5.06 -20.97 6.07
C VAL A 213 6.15 -20.87 7.15
N LYS A 214 5.85 -20.16 8.22
CA LYS A 214 6.68 -20.21 9.43
C LYS A 214 6.44 -21.52 10.19
N ALA A 215 7.44 -22.02 10.89
CA ALA A 215 7.31 -23.20 11.75
C ALA A 215 6.28 -23.00 12.87
N TYR A 216 6.01 -21.77 13.27
CA TYR A 216 4.93 -21.36 14.18
C TYR A 216 4.33 -20.03 13.75
N SER A 217 3.07 -19.82 14.01
CA SER A 217 2.40 -18.54 13.81
C SER A 217 1.94 -18.03 15.17
N CYS A 218 2.43 -16.88 15.59
CA CYS A 218 1.83 -16.09 16.63
C CYS A 218 0.73 -15.25 15.99
N LEU A 219 -0.50 -15.67 16.10
CA LEU A 219 -1.63 -14.77 15.95
C LEU A 219 -1.55 -13.85 17.17
N LEU A 220 -1.31 -12.59 17.02
CA LEU A 220 -1.29 -11.46 17.94
C LEU A 220 -2.00 -11.67 19.31
N TYR A 221 -1.82 -12.83 19.86
CA TYR A 221 -2.48 -13.28 21.06
C TYR A 221 -1.43 -13.53 22.12
N THR A 222 -0.85 -12.48 22.57
CA THR A 222 -0.26 -12.46 23.89
C THR A 222 0.19 -11.06 24.22
N SER A 223 -0.56 -10.46 25.01
CA SER A 223 -0.09 -9.98 26.33
C SER A 223 -1.23 -9.34 27.03
#